data_a47aacd513db51710ab5c47722a84bb7
#
_entry.id   a47aacd513db51710ab5c47722a84bb7
#
_cell.length_a   1.000
_cell.length_b   1.000
_cell.length_c   1.000
_cell.angle_alpha   90.00
_cell.angle_beta   90.00
_cell.angle_gamma   90.00
#
_symmetry.space_group_name_H-M   'P 1'
#
loop_
_entity.id
_entity.type
_entity.pdbx_description
1 polymer ?
#
loop_
_entity_poly.entity_id
_entity_poly.type
_entity_poly.pdbx_seq_one_letter_code
_entity_poly.pdbx_strand_id
1 'polypeptide(L)'
;MGTFADGAAAHGLVGKAVVDTEGVELGYVMADDERFLTVGEGPMGSMRIGKRFVDRVADRVLLKGTVMEMFTGLNVIDASGEFLGIVRDTIETEDTWDSILVEDEEGEMVVVVLEDIRAIDEFVELDVTQDELYKSSGG
;
A
#
# COMPACT_ATOMS: atom_id res chain seq x y z
N MET A 1 -27.34 15.48 -12.36
CA MET A 1 -26.79 15.32 -12.18
C MET A 1 -26.24 15.06 -12.34
N GLY A 2 -26.04 14.80 -12.38
CA GLY A 2 -25.29 14.64 -12.37
C GLY A 2 -24.86 14.31 -12.44
N THR A 3 -24.78 14.51 -12.86
CA THR A 3 -24.09 14.20 -12.89
C THR A 3 -23.42 13.96 -12.63
N PHE A 4 -23.22 14.06 -12.78
CA PHE A 4 -22.35 13.71 -12.39
C PHE A 4 -22.06 12.83 -12.32
N ALA A 5 -22.28 12.67 -13.47
CA ALA A 5 -22.09 11.44 -12.82
C ALA A 5 -20.79 10.79 -13.16
N ASP A 6 -20.43 10.74 -14.36
CA ASP A 6 -19.17 10.07 -14.71
C ASP A 6 -17.96 10.77 -14.15
N GLY A 7 -17.89 12.05 -14.38
CA GLY A 7 -16.84 12.84 -13.78
C GLY A 7 -16.96 12.83 -12.29
N ALA A 8 -18.19 12.90 -11.81
CA ALA A 8 -18.45 12.85 -10.39
C ALA A 8 -18.06 11.50 -9.82
N ALA A 9 -18.27 10.41 -10.57
CA ALA A 9 -17.88 9.09 -10.11
C ALA A 9 -16.37 8.99 -9.91
N ALA A 10 -15.60 9.52 -10.85
CA ALA A 10 -14.16 9.54 -10.73
C ALA A 10 -13.72 10.38 -9.55
N HIS A 11 -14.34 11.53 -9.37
CA HIS A 11 -14.00 12.41 -8.26
C HIS A 11 -14.63 11.97 -6.96
N GLY A 12 -15.69 11.17 -7.04
CA GLY A 12 -16.39 10.70 -5.88
C GLY A 12 -15.58 9.78 -4.97
N LEU A 13 -14.43 9.31 -5.43
CA LEU A 13 -13.58 8.46 -4.59
C LEU A 13 -12.77 9.27 -3.59
N VAL A 14 -12.42 10.50 -3.95
CA VAL A 14 -11.61 11.34 -3.07
C VAL A 14 -12.35 11.62 -1.77
N GLY A 15 -11.69 11.40 -0.66
CA GLY A 15 -12.26 11.61 0.66
C GLY A 15 -12.87 10.37 1.28
N LYS A 16 -13.05 9.31 0.50
CA LYS A 16 -13.61 8.06 1.03
C LYS A 16 -12.56 7.29 1.80
N ALA A 17 -12.98 6.63 2.86
CA ALA A 17 -12.11 5.76 3.62
C ALA A 17 -11.82 4.51 2.80
N VAL A 18 -10.60 3.98 2.95
CA VAL A 18 -10.19 2.75 2.30
C VAL A 18 -10.10 1.68 3.38
N VAL A 19 -10.83 0.60 3.19
CA VAL A 19 -11.01 -0.43 4.23
C VAL A 19 -10.77 -1.80 3.62
N ASP A 20 -10.06 -2.65 4.34
CA ASP A 20 -9.84 -4.02 3.87
C ASP A 20 -11.00 -4.92 4.28
N THR A 21 -10.91 -6.22 3.98
CA THR A 21 -12.01 -7.16 4.23
C THR A 21 -12.25 -7.43 5.70
N GLU A 22 -11.31 -7.06 6.56
CA GLU A 22 -11.47 -7.23 8.01
C GLU A 22 -11.87 -5.94 8.70
N GLY A 23 -12.12 -4.89 7.91
CA GLY A 23 -12.53 -3.62 8.47
C GLY A 23 -11.38 -2.73 8.91
N VAL A 24 -10.15 -3.11 8.59
CA VAL A 24 -8.99 -2.28 8.91
C VAL A 24 -8.97 -1.08 7.97
N GLU A 25 -8.94 0.11 8.54
CA GLU A 25 -8.95 1.34 7.79
C GLU A 25 -7.52 1.75 7.47
N LEU A 26 -7.22 1.88 6.17
CA LEU A 26 -5.87 2.21 5.72
C LEU A 26 -5.65 3.71 5.59
N GLY A 27 -6.70 4.46 5.47
CA GLY A 27 -6.64 5.89 5.30
C GLY A 27 -7.76 6.36 4.39
N TYR A 28 -7.54 7.50 3.75
CA TYR A 28 -8.56 8.11 2.90
C TYR A 28 -7.97 8.36 1.52
N VAL A 29 -8.84 8.29 0.50
CA VAL A 29 -8.41 8.57 -0.87
C VAL A 29 -8.09 10.05 -0.97
N MET A 30 -6.86 10.36 -1.32
CA MET A 30 -6.39 11.73 -1.50
C MET A 30 -6.36 12.10 -2.97
N ALA A 31 -6.19 11.14 -3.85
CA ALA A 31 -6.17 11.35 -5.28
C ALA A 31 -6.58 10.07 -5.99
N ASP A 32 -7.11 10.21 -7.17
CA ASP A 32 -7.63 9.10 -7.94
C ASP A 32 -7.18 9.30 -9.38
N ASP A 33 -6.30 8.42 -9.86
CA ASP A 33 -5.92 8.45 -11.27
C ASP A 33 -6.34 7.13 -11.92
N GLU A 34 -5.95 6.96 -13.16
CA GLU A 34 -6.43 5.86 -13.98
C GLU A 34 -6.12 4.49 -13.37
N ARG A 35 -4.95 4.36 -12.77
CA ARG A 35 -4.45 3.07 -12.32
C ARG A 35 -4.32 2.96 -10.81
N PHE A 36 -4.19 4.08 -10.12
CA PHE A 36 -3.87 4.10 -8.69
C PHE A 36 -4.82 4.97 -7.90
N LEU A 37 -4.98 4.62 -6.64
CA LEU A 37 -5.53 5.52 -5.63
C LEU A 37 -4.37 5.94 -4.74
N THR A 38 -4.27 7.25 -4.48
CA THR A 38 -3.34 7.72 -3.47
C THR A 38 -4.09 7.75 -2.16
N VAL A 39 -3.61 6.99 -1.18
CA VAL A 39 -4.26 6.85 0.11
C VAL A 39 -3.39 7.50 1.16
N GLY A 40 -3.97 8.34 1.99
CA GLY A 40 -3.22 9.05 3.02
C GLY A 40 -4.05 9.33 4.23
N GLU A 41 -3.46 10.07 5.17
CA GLU A 41 -4.11 10.48 6.43
C GLU A 41 -4.54 9.31 7.30
N GLY A 42 -3.89 8.18 7.14
CA GLY A 42 -4.17 7.00 7.93
C GLY A 42 -2.88 6.46 8.50
N PRO A 43 -2.96 5.29 9.14
CA PRO A 43 -1.78 4.72 9.79
C PRO A 43 -0.62 4.43 8.85
N MET A 44 -0.89 4.22 7.59
CA MET A 44 0.18 3.87 6.64
C MET A 44 0.82 5.10 5.97
N GLY A 45 0.47 6.31 6.40
CA GLY A 45 1.00 7.51 5.78
C GLY A 45 0.39 7.73 4.42
N SER A 46 1.21 7.99 3.41
CA SER A 46 0.74 8.24 2.05
C SER A 46 1.32 7.18 1.12
N MET A 47 0.46 6.49 0.40
CA MET A 47 0.87 5.39 -0.45
C MET A 47 -0.06 5.30 -1.65
N ARG A 48 0.47 4.91 -2.80
CA ARG A 48 -0.35 4.66 -3.98
C ARG A 48 -0.71 3.17 -4.02
N ILE A 49 -1.99 2.90 -4.13
CA ILE A 49 -2.50 1.53 -4.17
C ILE A 49 -3.13 1.30 -5.54
N GLY A 50 -2.68 0.24 -6.21
CA GLY A 50 -3.23 -0.11 -7.51
C GLY A 50 -4.71 -0.43 -7.42
N LYS A 51 -5.48 0.04 -8.37
CA LYS A 51 -6.93 -0.18 -8.37
C LYS A 51 -7.29 -1.65 -8.51
N ARG A 52 -6.35 -2.47 -8.91
CA ARG A 52 -6.57 -3.93 -8.98
C ARG A 52 -6.94 -4.53 -7.63
N PHE A 53 -6.57 -3.85 -6.55
CA PHE A 53 -6.88 -4.32 -5.20
C PHE A 53 -8.26 -3.89 -4.72
N VAL A 54 -8.96 -3.07 -5.49
CA VAL A 54 -10.28 -2.57 -5.11
C VAL A 54 -11.33 -3.58 -5.55
N ASP A 55 -12.16 -3.99 -4.60
CA ASP A 55 -13.29 -4.88 -4.89
C ASP A 55 -14.48 -4.07 -5.36
N ARG A 56 -14.85 -3.06 -4.60
CA ARG A 56 -15.97 -2.20 -4.97
C ARG A 56 -15.91 -0.89 -4.19
N VAL A 57 -16.68 0.06 -4.67
CA VAL A 57 -16.78 1.38 -4.06
C VAL A 57 -18.24 1.62 -3.65
N ALA A 58 -18.43 2.01 -2.41
CA ALA A 58 -19.73 2.41 -1.88
C ALA A 58 -19.48 3.73 -1.17
N ASP A 59 -19.95 3.89 0.07
CA ASP A 59 -19.53 5.06 0.87
C ASP A 59 -18.08 4.93 1.32
N ARG A 60 -17.49 3.74 1.17
CA ARG A 60 -16.08 3.49 1.41
C ARG A 60 -15.52 2.72 0.23
N VAL A 61 -14.19 2.74 0.08
CA VAL A 61 -13.52 1.91 -0.90
C VAL A 61 -13.18 0.58 -0.21
N LEU A 62 -13.71 -0.51 -0.75
CA LEU A 62 -13.55 -1.83 -0.16
C LEU A 62 -12.53 -2.61 -0.97
N LEU A 63 -11.52 -3.14 -0.29
CA LEU A 63 -10.45 -3.88 -0.93
C LEU A 63 -10.84 -5.36 -1.06
N LYS A 64 -10.12 -6.07 -1.93
CA LYS A 64 -10.43 -7.47 -2.23
C LYS A 64 -9.99 -8.43 -1.13
N GLY A 65 -9.05 -8.02 -0.30
CA GLY A 65 -8.52 -8.89 0.74
C GLY A 65 -8.03 -8.08 1.91
N THR A 66 -7.35 -8.77 2.82
CA THR A 66 -6.72 -8.10 3.94
C THR A 66 -5.42 -7.47 3.49
N VAL A 67 -4.86 -6.60 4.34
CA VAL A 67 -3.56 -5.99 4.08
C VAL A 67 -2.51 -7.09 3.86
N MET A 68 -2.51 -8.10 4.72
CA MET A 68 -1.57 -9.21 4.58
C MET A 68 -1.71 -9.89 3.22
N GLU A 69 -2.94 -10.14 2.80
CA GLU A 69 -3.18 -10.82 1.52
C GLU A 69 -2.73 -9.97 0.33
N MET A 70 -2.85 -8.66 0.44
CA MET A 70 -2.43 -7.77 -0.63
C MET A 70 -0.92 -7.79 -0.83
N PHE A 71 -0.18 -7.81 0.26
CA PHE A 71 1.27 -7.65 0.23
C PHE A 71 2.03 -8.97 0.12
N THR A 72 1.54 -10.01 0.78
CA THR A 72 2.30 -11.27 0.88
C THR A 72 2.53 -11.89 -0.50
N GLY A 73 3.77 -12.21 -0.78
CA GLY A 73 4.15 -12.86 -2.03
C GLY A 73 4.55 -11.90 -3.13
N LEU A 74 4.37 -10.59 -2.93
CA LEU A 74 4.75 -9.63 -3.96
C LEU A 74 6.26 -9.39 -3.94
N ASN A 75 6.81 -9.17 -5.12
CA ASN A 75 8.19 -8.75 -5.25
C ASN A 75 8.32 -7.31 -4.78
N VAL A 76 9.47 -6.98 -4.20
CA VAL A 76 9.76 -5.65 -3.71
C VAL A 76 10.92 -5.08 -4.52
N ILE A 77 10.73 -3.88 -5.06
CA ILE A 77 11.82 -3.17 -5.74
C ILE A 77 12.08 -1.87 -4.99
N ASP A 78 13.34 -1.46 -4.99
CA ASP A 78 13.72 -0.25 -4.27
C ASP A 78 13.52 0.99 -5.15
N ALA A 79 13.90 2.16 -4.63
CA ALA A 79 13.69 3.42 -5.34
C ALA A 79 14.45 3.52 -6.64
N SER A 80 15.52 2.74 -6.80
CA SER A 80 16.29 2.72 -8.05
C SER A 80 15.79 1.66 -9.02
N GLY A 81 14.78 0.88 -8.63
CA GLY A 81 14.21 -0.15 -9.49
C GLY A 81 14.85 -1.51 -9.34
N GLU A 82 15.72 -1.67 -8.35
CA GLU A 82 16.40 -2.94 -8.14
C GLU A 82 15.58 -3.86 -7.25
N PHE A 83 15.60 -5.13 -7.58
CA PHE A 83 14.87 -6.14 -6.83
C PHE A 83 15.48 -6.31 -5.43
N LEU A 84 14.65 -6.24 -4.41
CA LEU A 84 15.08 -6.44 -3.03
C LEU A 84 14.74 -7.83 -2.52
N GLY A 85 13.53 -8.27 -2.72
CA GLY A 85 13.07 -9.54 -2.19
C GLY A 85 11.59 -9.71 -2.33
N ILE A 86 11.01 -10.57 -1.48
CA ILE A 86 9.60 -10.93 -1.55
C ILE A 86 8.98 -10.69 -0.18
N VAL A 87 7.79 -10.11 -0.18
CA VAL A 87 7.06 -9.90 1.07
C VAL A 87 6.63 -11.24 1.64
N ARG A 88 7.00 -11.50 2.88
CA ARG A 88 6.63 -12.74 3.56
C ARG A 88 5.51 -12.55 4.59
N ASP A 89 5.40 -11.35 5.15
CA ASP A 89 4.41 -11.12 6.20
C ASP A 89 4.21 -9.63 6.39
N THR A 90 3.21 -9.27 7.15
CA THR A 90 2.97 -7.91 7.58
C THR A 90 3.11 -7.87 9.10
N ILE A 91 3.58 -6.75 9.61
CA ILE A 91 3.80 -6.58 11.05
C ILE A 91 2.77 -5.59 11.57
N GLU A 92 1.98 -6.04 12.51
CA GLU A 92 0.93 -5.21 13.10
C GLU A 92 1.24 -4.97 14.57
N THR A 93 0.96 -3.77 15.03
CA THR A 93 1.09 -3.42 16.43
C THR A 93 -0.25 -2.93 16.91
N GLU A 94 -0.79 -3.58 17.95
CA GLU A 94 -2.11 -3.29 18.51
C GLU A 94 -3.16 -3.36 17.40
N ASP A 95 -3.73 -2.25 17.01
CA ASP A 95 -4.79 -2.23 16.01
C ASP A 95 -4.33 -1.63 14.70
N THR A 96 -3.03 -1.49 14.53
CA THR A 96 -2.53 -0.81 13.33
C THR A 96 -1.44 -1.62 12.66
N TRP A 97 -1.39 -1.51 11.36
CA TRP A 97 -0.36 -2.12 10.53
C TRP A 97 0.82 -1.16 10.46
N ASP A 98 2.01 -1.67 10.70
CA ASP A 98 3.20 -0.86 10.92
C ASP A 98 4.26 -1.03 9.85
N SER A 99 4.48 -2.26 9.39
CA SER A 99 5.56 -2.54 8.44
C SER A 99 5.32 -3.86 7.74
N ILE A 100 6.18 -4.14 6.76
CA ILE A 100 6.17 -5.44 6.08
C ILE A 100 7.50 -6.12 6.34
N LEU A 101 7.48 -7.45 6.27
CA LEU A 101 8.65 -8.29 6.44
C LEU A 101 9.02 -8.84 5.08
N VAL A 102 10.22 -8.51 4.62
CA VAL A 102 10.69 -8.88 3.29
C VAL A 102 11.85 -9.85 3.42
N GLU A 103 11.79 -10.95 2.69
CA GLU A 103 12.90 -11.89 2.63
C GLU A 103 13.74 -11.53 1.41
N ASP A 104 15.01 -11.17 1.62
CA ASP A 104 15.88 -10.76 0.53
C ASP A 104 16.45 -11.97 -0.20
N GLU A 105 17.29 -11.72 -1.20
CA GLU A 105 17.84 -12.77 -2.05
C GLU A 105 18.75 -13.74 -1.30
N GLU A 106 19.23 -13.34 -0.14
CA GLU A 106 20.10 -14.17 0.68
C GLU A 106 19.34 -14.88 1.78
N GLY A 107 18.03 -14.74 1.80
CA GLY A 107 17.19 -15.39 2.79
C GLY A 107 17.10 -14.63 4.10
N GLU A 108 17.59 -13.41 4.15
CA GLU A 108 17.52 -12.59 5.36
C GLU A 108 16.27 -11.78 5.38
N MET A 109 15.73 -11.58 6.58
CA MET A 109 14.50 -10.82 6.74
C MET A 109 14.80 -9.35 6.99
N VAL A 110 14.14 -8.51 6.24
CA VAL A 110 14.31 -7.06 6.32
C VAL A 110 12.95 -6.46 6.66
N VAL A 111 12.92 -5.59 7.66
CA VAL A 111 11.70 -4.90 8.05
C VAL A 111 11.64 -3.59 7.27
N VAL A 112 10.54 -3.37 6.55
CA VAL A 112 10.33 -2.15 5.79
C VAL A 112 9.12 -1.45 6.38
N VAL A 113 9.33 -0.26 6.93
CA VAL A 113 8.24 0.51 7.52
C VAL A 113 7.36 1.08 6.40
N LEU A 114 6.11 1.33 6.72
CA LEU A 114 5.13 1.79 5.74
C LEU A 114 5.53 3.10 5.09
N GLU A 115 6.20 3.96 5.82
CA GLU A 115 6.63 5.26 5.32
C GLU A 115 7.61 5.14 4.15
N ASP A 116 8.27 4.00 4.03
CA ASP A 116 9.24 3.77 2.97
C ASP A 116 8.61 3.13 1.74
N ILE A 117 7.32 2.86 1.76
CA ILE A 117 6.62 2.25 0.63
C ILE A 117 5.93 3.34 -0.17
N ARG A 118 6.28 3.43 -1.45
CA ARG A 118 5.71 4.42 -2.36
C ARG A 118 4.41 3.94 -3.00
N ALA A 119 4.39 2.68 -3.40
CA ALA A 119 3.24 2.16 -4.14
C ALA A 119 3.19 0.65 -4.05
N ILE A 120 1.99 0.11 -4.21
CA ILE A 120 1.76 -1.32 -4.33
C ILE A 120 0.81 -1.57 -5.49
N ASP A 121 1.22 -2.44 -6.39
CA ASP A 121 0.41 -2.88 -7.51
C ASP A 121 0.86 -4.28 -7.87
N GLU A 122 1.55 -4.47 -8.99
CA GLU A 122 2.09 -5.79 -9.34
C GLU A 122 3.27 -6.14 -8.45
N PHE A 123 3.92 -5.15 -7.90
CA PHE A 123 5.00 -5.33 -6.94
C PHE A 123 4.97 -4.14 -5.97
N VAL A 124 5.72 -4.29 -4.89
CA VAL A 124 5.86 -3.21 -3.90
C VAL A 124 7.02 -2.34 -4.33
N GLU A 125 6.78 -1.04 -4.41
CA GLU A 125 7.79 -0.08 -4.84
C GLU A 125 8.17 0.78 -3.65
N LEU A 126 9.46 0.81 -3.32
CA LEU A 126 9.94 1.56 -2.17
C LEU A 126 10.35 2.98 -2.56
N ASP A 127 10.36 3.84 -1.57
CA ASP A 127 10.76 5.24 -1.73
C ASP A 127 12.22 5.45 -1.33
N VAL A 128 12.89 4.37 -0.95
CA VAL A 128 14.30 4.39 -0.51
C VAL A 128 15.08 3.35 -1.29
N THR A 129 16.40 3.52 -1.35
CA THR A 129 17.27 2.53 -1.98
C THR A 129 17.62 1.44 -0.99
N GLN A 130 18.18 0.33 -1.51
CA GLN A 130 18.61 -0.76 -0.64
C GLN A 130 19.68 -0.29 0.35
N ASP A 131 20.59 0.56 -0.11
CA ASP A 131 21.64 1.07 0.75
C ASP A 131 21.06 1.85 1.93
N GLU A 132 20.08 2.68 1.65
CA GLU A 132 19.43 3.46 2.69
C GLU A 132 18.69 2.55 3.67
N LEU A 133 18.04 1.53 3.13
CA LEU A 133 17.26 0.61 3.93
C LEU A 133 18.13 -0.20 4.87
N TYR A 134 19.21 -0.78 4.34
CA TYR A 134 20.13 -1.60 5.15
C TYR A 134 20.87 -0.75 6.15
N LYS A 135 21.20 0.47 5.79
CA LYS A 135 21.84 1.40 6.69
C LYS A 135 20.97 1.69 7.90
N SER A 136 19.69 1.93 7.66
CA SER A 136 18.73 2.22 8.73
C SER A 136 18.51 1.02 9.63
N SER A 137 18.29 -0.16 9.02
CA SER A 137 17.95 -1.33 9.81
C SER A 137 19.17 -2.00 10.43
N GLY A 138 20.34 -1.78 9.83
CA GLY A 138 21.58 -2.32 10.37
C GLY A 138 22.09 -1.55 11.56
N GLY A 139 21.53 -0.41 11.75
CA GLY A 139 21.65 0.53 12.84
C GLY A 139 22.53 0.63 13.78
#